data_26fff0631cc470fb30c4fb0f6717bde9
#
_entry.id   26fff0631cc470fb30c4fb0f6717bde9
#
_cell.length_a   1.000
_cell.length_b   1.000
_cell.length_c   1.000
_cell.angle_alpha   90.00
_cell.angle_beta   90.00
_cell.angle_gamma   90.00
#
_symmetry.space_group_name_H-M   'P 1'
#
loop_
_entity.id
_entity.type
_entity.pdbx_description
1 polymer ?
#
loop_
_entity_poly.entity_id
_entity_poly.type
_entity_poly.pdbx_seq_one_letter_code
_entity_poly.pdbx_strand_id
1 'polypeptide(L)'
;DTAILGPARLRELYYSILKGEAGIFARQAFGAGNAIARAITHMSSHLDEAISIEELATRAGMSRAVFHRKFKQVTTMAPIQFVKSMRLNNAAMKIAGGKTVNQAALEVGYVSPSQFSREFKRMYGQSPRQWSEAQKLPVTVA
;
A
#
# COMPACT_ATOMS: atom_id res chain seq x y z
N ASP A 1 17.24 3.64 -3.06
CA ASP A 1 17.55 3.17 -1.71
C ASP A 1 16.27 3.08 -0.88
N THR A 2 15.99 1.88 -0.41
CA THR A 2 14.77 1.62 0.37
C THR A 2 14.76 2.36 1.71
N ALA A 3 15.92 2.75 2.21
CA ALA A 3 16.01 3.51 3.44
C ALA A 3 15.37 4.90 3.32
N ILE A 4 15.30 5.45 2.11
CA ILE A 4 14.72 6.76 1.84
C ILE A 4 13.20 6.73 2.01
N LEU A 5 12.60 5.55 1.83
CA LEU A 5 11.15 5.36 1.93
C LEU A 5 10.78 4.76 3.28
N GLY A 6 11.20 5.39 4.36
CA GLY A 6 10.83 4.96 5.69
C GLY A 6 9.31 4.95 5.89
N PRO A 7 8.85 4.30 6.97
CA PRO A 7 7.41 4.16 7.24
C PRO A 7 6.63 5.48 7.20
N ALA A 8 7.23 6.58 7.63
CA ALA A 8 6.56 7.88 7.62
C ALA A 8 6.24 8.35 6.21
N ARG A 9 7.17 8.15 5.27
CA ARG A 9 6.98 8.58 3.88
C ARG A 9 5.95 7.71 3.16
N LEU A 10 5.95 6.41 3.45
CA LEU A 10 4.91 5.52 2.95
C LEU A 10 3.54 5.92 3.48
N ARG A 11 3.44 6.33 4.73
CA ARG A 11 2.19 6.81 5.30
C ARG A 11 1.66 8.05 4.59
N GLU A 12 2.53 8.98 4.23
CA GLU A 12 2.13 10.16 3.48
C GLU A 12 1.55 9.79 2.13
N LEU A 13 2.20 8.87 1.42
CA LEU A 13 1.74 8.39 0.13
C LEU A 13 0.37 7.70 0.26
N TYR A 14 0.21 6.83 1.23
CA TYR A 14 -1.05 6.15 1.47
C TYR A 14 -2.16 7.10 1.89
N TYR A 15 -1.83 8.06 2.71
CA TYR A 15 -2.78 9.05 3.15
C TYR A 15 -3.33 9.84 1.97
N SER A 16 -2.45 10.24 1.06
CA SER A 16 -2.83 10.92 -0.17
C SER A 16 -3.75 10.05 -1.03
N ILE A 17 -3.42 8.77 -1.17
CA ILE A 17 -4.22 7.82 -1.95
C ILE A 17 -5.59 7.64 -1.32
N LEU A 18 -5.65 7.44 -0.01
CA LEU A 18 -6.90 7.22 0.72
C LEU A 18 -7.81 8.44 0.69
N LYS A 19 -7.25 9.62 0.57
CA LYS A 19 -8.01 10.87 0.46
C LYS A 19 -8.38 11.23 -0.98
N GLY A 20 -8.06 10.38 -1.94
CA GLY A 20 -8.35 10.65 -3.34
C GLY A 20 -7.38 11.61 -4.00
N GLU A 21 -6.23 11.85 -3.39
CA GLU A 21 -5.20 12.74 -3.92
C GLU A 21 -4.24 12.03 -4.88
N ALA A 22 -4.41 10.73 -5.11
CA ALA A 22 -3.54 9.95 -5.99
C ALA A 22 -3.46 10.56 -7.39
N GLY A 23 -4.58 11.03 -7.94
CA GLY A 23 -4.62 11.65 -9.26
C GLY A 23 -3.81 12.93 -9.32
N ILE A 24 -3.84 13.75 -8.27
CA ILE A 24 -3.06 14.99 -8.20
C ILE A 24 -1.57 14.66 -8.12
N PHE A 25 -1.21 13.72 -7.27
CA PHE A 25 0.16 13.24 -7.11
C PHE A 25 0.74 12.75 -8.45
N ALA A 26 0.00 11.91 -9.15
CA ALA A 26 0.44 11.34 -10.42
C ALA A 26 0.53 12.40 -11.52
N ARG A 27 -0.39 13.39 -11.55
CA ARG A 27 -0.34 14.46 -12.55
C ARG A 27 0.88 15.35 -12.37
N GLN A 28 1.28 15.59 -11.14
CA GLN A 28 2.48 16.38 -10.84
C GLN A 28 3.75 15.66 -11.32
N ALA A 29 3.69 14.37 -11.46
CA ALA A 29 4.84 13.58 -11.86
C ALA A 29 5.06 13.55 -13.37
N PHE A 30 4.08 13.80 -14.26
CA PHE A 30 4.27 13.95 -15.70
C PHE A 30 3.18 13.34 -16.57
N GLY A 31 3.31 13.46 -17.91
CA GLY A 31 2.35 13.00 -18.90
C GLY A 31 1.99 11.51 -18.85
N ALA A 32 2.94 10.63 -18.52
CA ALA A 32 2.66 9.23 -18.29
C ALA A 32 1.89 8.99 -16.99
N GLY A 33 1.79 10.02 -16.16
CA GLY A 33 1.16 9.93 -14.85
C GLY A 33 -0.32 9.60 -14.90
N ASN A 34 -1.04 9.94 -15.95
CA ASN A 34 -2.46 9.62 -16.05
C ASN A 34 -2.70 8.11 -16.08
N ALA A 35 -1.88 7.37 -16.84
CA ALA A 35 -1.99 5.91 -16.90
C ALA A 35 -1.60 5.27 -15.57
N ILE A 36 -0.53 5.79 -14.94
CA ILE A 36 -0.11 5.29 -13.63
C ILE A 36 -1.13 5.64 -12.55
N ALA A 37 -1.71 6.85 -12.59
CA ALA A 37 -2.76 7.24 -11.65
C ALA A 37 -3.97 6.31 -11.74
N ARG A 38 -4.39 5.94 -12.95
CA ARG A 38 -5.49 5.01 -13.15
C ARG A 38 -5.15 3.63 -12.59
N ALA A 39 -3.92 3.18 -12.77
CA ALA A 39 -3.46 1.91 -12.22
C ALA A 39 -3.51 1.93 -10.69
N ILE A 40 -3.06 3.00 -10.06
CA ILE A 40 -3.09 3.15 -8.61
C ILE A 40 -4.54 3.16 -8.09
N THR A 41 -5.42 3.88 -8.75
CA THR A 41 -6.84 3.91 -8.39
C THR A 41 -7.45 2.52 -8.49
N HIS A 42 -7.14 1.77 -9.54
CA HIS A 42 -7.61 0.40 -9.69
C HIS A 42 -7.09 -0.50 -8.56
N MET A 43 -5.79 -0.41 -8.27
CA MET A 43 -5.19 -1.16 -7.17
C MET A 43 -5.88 -0.89 -5.84
N SER A 44 -6.10 0.38 -5.52
CA SER A 44 -6.69 0.75 -4.23
C SER A 44 -8.14 0.29 -4.08
N SER A 45 -8.86 0.14 -5.19
CA SER A 45 -10.25 -0.32 -5.19
C SER A 45 -10.38 -1.84 -5.17
N HIS A 46 -9.30 -2.57 -5.42
CA HIS A 46 -9.32 -4.04 -5.58
C HIS A 46 -8.27 -4.73 -4.73
N LEU A 47 -7.93 -4.16 -3.58
CA LEU A 47 -6.86 -4.69 -2.72
C LEU A 47 -7.16 -6.09 -2.17
N ASP A 48 -8.42 -6.43 -1.98
CA ASP A 48 -8.85 -7.75 -1.50
C ASP A 48 -8.79 -8.83 -2.58
N GLU A 49 -8.52 -8.45 -3.82
CA GLU A 49 -8.47 -9.36 -4.96
C GLU A 49 -7.03 -9.60 -5.41
N ALA A 50 -6.82 -10.67 -6.17
CA ALA A 50 -5.55 -10.90 -6.85
C ALA A 50 -5.35 -9.82 -7.91
N ILE A 51 -4.22 -9.11 -7.83
CA ILE A 51 -3.92 -8.05 -8.78
C ILE A 51 -2.84 -8.54 -9.73
N SER A 52 -3.16 -8.53 -11.04
CA SER A 52 -2.23 -8.87 -12.09
C SER A 52 -1.52 -7.61 -12.59
N ILE A 53 -0.22 -7.54 -12.39
CA ILE A 53 0.60 -6.43 -12.88
C ILE A 53 0.61 -6.40 -14.41
N GLU A 54 0.59 -7.57 -15.05
CA GLU A 54 0.53 -7.67 -16.51
C GLU A 54 -0.77 -7.07 -17.06
N GLU A 55 -1.88 -7.35 -16.41
CA GLU A 55 -3.17 -6.79 -16.81
C GLU A 55 -3.16 -5.27 -16.65
N LEU A 56 -2.61 -4.76 -15.56
CA LEU A 56 -2.51 -3.31 -15.35
C LEU A 56 -1.64 -2.65 -16.40
N ALA A 57 -0.54 -3.29 -16.79
CA ALA A 57 0.33 -2.78 -17.84
C ALA A 57 -0.42 -2.73 -19.18
N THR A 58 -1.15 -3.80 -19.52
CA THR A 58 -1.94 -3.87 -20.74
C THR A 58 -2.99 -2.76 -20.77
N ARG A 59 -3.71 -2.55 -19.68
CA ARG A 59 -4.70 -1.48 -19.56
C ARG A 59 -4.07 -0.10 -19.74
N ALA A 60 -2.84 0.06 -19.29
CA ALA A 60 -2.10 1.31 -19.42
C ALA A 60 -1.50 1.49 -20.83
N GLY A 61 -1.67 0.51 -21.72
CA GLY A 61 -1.07 0.55 -23.05
C GLY A 61 0.45 0.39 -23.04
N MET A 62 0.99 -0.27 -22.04
CA MET A 62 2.43 -0.42 -21.84
C MET A 62 2.82 -1.89 -21.73
N SER A 63 4.07 -2.20 -22.14
CA SER A 63 4.67 -3.48 -21.82
C SER A 63 4.92 -3.55 -20.32
N ARG A 64 5.09 -4.76 -19.81
CA ARG A 64 5.39 -4.96 -18.39
C ARG A 64 6.63 -4.18 -17.95
N ALA A 65 7.69 -4.22 -18.76
CA ALA A 65 8.95 -3.53 -18.45
C ALA A 65 8.77 -2.01 -18.42
N VAL A 66 8.03 -1.44 -19.37
CA VAL A 66 7.77 0.00 -19.42
C VAL A 66 6.89 0.40 -18.25
N PHE A 67 5.85 -0.37 -17.97
CA PHE A 67 4.96 -0.10 -16.85
C PHE A 67 5.73 -0.09 -15.53
N HIS A 68 6.55 -1.10 -15.29
CA HIS A 68 7.38 -1.21 -14.09
C HIS A 68 8.28 0.02 -13.93
N ARG A 69 8.97 0.41 -14.99
CA ARG A 69 9.88 1.56 -14.96
C ARG A 69 9.13 2.86 -14.66
N LYS A 70 8.05 3.12 -15.38
CA LYS A 70 7.28 4.35 -15.20
C LYS A 70 6.57 4.40 -13.86
N PHE A 71 6.05 3.28 -13.41
CA PHE A 71 5.44 3.18 -12.09
C PHE A 71 6.45 3.54 -10.99
N LYS A 72 7.66 2.97 -11.09
CA LYS A 72 8.72 3.26 -10.14
C LYS A 72 9.19 4.71 -10.19
N GLN A 73 9.19 5.32 -11.35
CA GLN A 73 9.53 6.74 -11.50
C GLN A 73 8.50 7.63 -10.77
N VAL A 74 7.23 7.29 -10.85
CA VAL A 74 6.15 8.05 -10.22
C VAL A 74 6.07 7.80 -8.72
N THR A 75 6.12 6.54 -8.30
CA THR A 75 5.86 6.15 -6.91
C THR A 75 7.11 5.87 -6.09
N THR A 76 8.26 5.77 -6.73
CA THR A 76 9.54 5.31 -6.17
C THR A 76 9.54 3.85 -5.73
N MET A 77 8.48 3.11 -6.02
CA MET A 77 8.31 1.70 -5.65
C MET A 77 7.91 0.87 -6.86
N ALA A 78 8.36 -0.39 -6.89
CA ALA A 78 7.87 -1.35 -7.87
C ALA A 78 6.37 -1.62 -7.65
N PRO A 79 5.60 -1.91 -8.71
CA PRO A 79 4.15 -2.10 -8.59
C PRO A 79 3.73 -3.12 -7.54
N ILE A 80 4.40 -4.28 -7.48
CA ILE A 80 4.05 -5.33 -6.52
C ILE A 80 4.31 -4.88 -5.07
N GLN A 81 5.37 -4.15 -4.84
CA GLN A 81 5.68 -3.61 -3.52
C GLN A 81 4.67 -2.54 -3.12
N PHE A 82 4.24 -1.74 -4.05
CA PHE A 82 3.22 -0.72 -3.82
C PHE A 82 1.91 -1.36 -3.37
N VAL A 83 1.46 -2.41 -4.06
CA VAL A 83 0.23 -3.14 -3.69
C VAL A 83 0.35 -3.73 -2.29
N LYS A 84 1.47 -4.39 -1.99
CA LYS A 84 1.71 -4.97 -0.67
C LYS A 84 1.65 -3.91 0.42
N SER A 85 2.28 -2.78 0.16
CA SER A 85 2.31 -1.67 1.12
C SER A 85 0.92 -1.10 1.37
N MET A 86 0.10 -0.96 0.33
CA MET A 86 -1.29 -0.52 0.47
C MET A 86 -2.10 -1.49 1.32
N ARG A 87 -1.96 -2.80 1.07
CA ARG A 87 -2.64 -3.82 1.85
C ARG A 87 -2.28 -3.76 3.32
N LEU A 88 -0.99 -3.66 3.61
CA LEU A 88 -0.50 -3.59 4.99
C LEU A 88 -0.98 -2.33 5.69
N ASN A 89 -0.97 -1.20 5.00
CA ASN A 89 -1.46 0.05 5.58
C ASN A 89 -2.96 -0.02 5.87
N ASN A 90 -3.76 -0.57 4.95
CA ASN A 90 -5.18 -0.75 5.18
C ASN A 90 -5.45 -1.68 6.36
N ALA A 91 -4.68 -2.77 6.47
CA ALA A 91 -4.79 -3.67 7.60
C ALA A 91 -4.49 -2.95 8.92
N ALA A 92 -3.43 -2.15 8.95
CA ALA A 92 -3.07 -1.39 10.14
C ALA A 92 -4.21 -0.45 10.55
N MET A 93 -4.84 0.23 9.60
CA MET A 93 -5.97 1.10 9.88
C MET A 93 -7.18 0.34 10.41
N LYS A 94 -7.46 -0.85 9.87
CA LYS A 94 -8.55 -1.70 10.33
C LYS A 94 -8.31 -2.18 11.75
N ILE A 95 -7.10 -2.56 12.07
CA ILE A 95 -6.72 -2.96 13.43
C ILE A 95 -6.87 -1.78 14.39
N ALA A 96 -6.42 -0.60 14.00
CA ALA A 96 -6.60 0.61 14.79
C ALA A 96 -8.08 0.92 15.03
N GLY A 97 -8.93 0.58 14.07
CA GLY A 97 -10.38 0.77 14.16
C GLY A 97 -11.11 -0.32 14.95
N GLY A 98 -10.40 -1.28 15.53
CA GLY A 98 -10.97 -2.30 16.40
C GLY A 98 -11.10 -3.69 15.81
N LYS A 99 -10.72 -3.90 14.57
CA LYS A 99 -10.73 -5.24 13.96
C LYS A 99 -9.60 -6.10 14.50
N THR A 100 -9.82 -7.41 14.56
CA THR A 100 -8.76 -8.33 14.95
C THR A 100 -7.68 -8.40 13.87
N VAL A 101 -6.48 -8.83 14.24
CA VAL A 101 -5.38 -9.02 13.30
C VAL A 101 -5.78 -9.97 12.16
N ASN A 102 -6.44 -11.08 12.51
CA ASN A 102 -6.87 -12.06 11.50
C ASN A 102 -7.93 -11.50 10.56
N GLN A 103 -8.91 -10.78 11.09
CA GLN A 103 -9.93 -10.13 10.26
C GLN A 103 -9.31 -9.13 9.29
N ALA A 104 -8.43 -8.28 9.80
CA ALA A 104 -7.78 -7.27 8.98
C ALA A 104 -6.95 -7.91 7.86
N ALA A 105 -6.18 -8.96 8.17
CA ALA A 105 -5.37 -9.67 7.19
C ALA A 105 -6.24 -10.24 6.05
N LEU A 106 -7.34 -10.90 6.39
CA LEU A 106 -8.25 -11.47 5.40
C LEU A 106 -8.90 -10.39 4.55
N GLU A 107 -9.36 -9.31 5.16
CA GLU A 107 -10.07 -8.24 4.43
C GLU A 107 -9.18 -7.52 3.43
N VAL A 108 -7.88 -7.52 3.63
CA VAL A 108 -6.93 -6.89 2.69
C VAL A 108 -6.29 -7.89 1.72
N GLY A 109 -6.79 -9.13 1.69
CA GLY A 109 -6.40 -10.10 0.68
C GLY A 109 -5.29 -11.06 1.06
N TYR A 110 -4.86 -11.12 2.33
CA TYR A 110 -3.88 -12.12 2.76
C TYR A 110 -4.57 -13.43 3.12
N VAL A 111 -4.11 -14.51 2.51
CA VAL A 111 -4.61 -15.86 2.81
C VAL A 111 -3.72 -16.59 3.81
N SER A 112 -2.47 -16.13 3.98
CA SER A 112 -1.51 -16.72 4.92
C SER A 112 -1.24 -15.76 6.07
N PRO A 113 -1.69 -16.08 7.30
CA PRO A 113 -1.38 -15.23 8.46
C PRO A 113 0.11 -15.08 8.71
N SER A 114 0.90 -16.12 8.43
CA SER A 114 2.35 -16.05 8.59
C SER A 114 2.99 -15.07 7.63
N GLN A 115 2.56 -15.08 6.37
CA GLN A 115 3.05 -14.14 5.37
C GLN A 115 2.67 -12.70 5.74
N PHE A 116 1.43 -12.49 6.17
CA PHE A 116 0.96 -11.19 6.63
C PHE A 116 1.84 -10.66 7.77
N SER A 117 2.06 -11.48 8.78
CA SER A 117 2.86 -11.07 9.95
C SER A 117 4.29 -10.71 9.58
N ARG A 118 4.91 -11.49 8.70
CA ARG A 118 6.28 -11.22 8.25
C ARG A 118 6.37 -9.91 7.47
N GLU A 119 5.46 -9.70 6.53
CA GLU A 119 5.46 -8.49 5.72
C GLU A 119 5.11 -7.26 6.54
N PHE A 120 4.17 -7.39 7.46
CA PHE A 120 3.80 -6.32 8.38
C PHE A 120 4.98 -5.90 9.25
N LYS A 121 5.67 -6.87 9.84
CA LYS A 121 6.83 -6.60 10.68
C LYS A 121 7.96 -5.95 9.89
N ARG A 122 8.16 -6.38 8.65
CA ARG A 122 9.17 -5.77 7.78
C ARG A 122 8.86 -4.31 7.51
N MET A 123 7.60 -3.97 7.30
CA MET A 123 7.20 -2.60 7.01
C MET A 123 7.17 -1.70 8.24
N TYR A 124 6.63 -2.20 9.35
CA TYR A 124 6.38 -1.37 10.54
C TYR A 124 7.38 -1.59 11.69
N GLY A 125 8.28 -2.55 11.56
CA GLY A 125 9.28 -2.84 12.60
C GLY A 125 8.75 -3.60 13.81
N GLN A 126 7.48 -3.92 13.83
CA GLN A 126 6.86 -4.71 14.90
C GLN A 126 5.77 -5.60 14.33
N SER A 127 5.44 -6.67 15.06
CA SER A 127 4.40 -7.60 14.62
C SER A 127 3.02 -6.94 14.63
N PRO A 128 2.05 -7.47 13.87
CA PRO A 128 0.68 -6.95 13.92
C PRO A 128 0.10 -6.96 15.33
N ARG A 129 0.43 -7.97 16.11
CA ARG A 129 -0.04 -8.10 17.48
C ARG A 129 0.53 -7.02 18.38
N GLN A 130 1.84 -6.80 18.29
CA GLN A 130 2.50 -5.74 19.04
C GLN A 130 1.94 -4.38 18.68
N TRP A 131 1.76 -4.15 17.39
CA TRP A 131 1.19 -2.90 16.89
C TRP A 131 -0.24 -2.71 17.41
N SER A 132 -1.05 -3.78 17.39
CA SER A 132 -2.42 -3.75 17.89
C SER A 132 -2.48 -3.41 19.37
N GLU A 133 -1.62 -4.01 20.18
CA GLU A 133 -1.57 -3.74 21.61
C GLU A 133 -1.13 -2.31 21.89
N ALA A 134 -0.21 -1.78 21.12
CA ALA A 134 0.22 -0.39 21.25
C ALA A 134 -0.93 0.59 20.97
N GLN A 135 -1.85 0.25 20.06
CA GLN A 135 -3.01 1.08 19.76
C GLN A 135 -4.04 1.08 20.90
N LYS A 136 -4.04 0.07 21.75
CA LYS A 136 -4.97 -0.04 22.89
C LYS A 136 -4.49 0.68 24.13
N LEU A 137 -3.22 1.05 24.19
CA LEU A 137 -2.69 1.75 25.34
C LEU A 137 -3.33 3.14 25.44
N PRO A 138 -3.77 3.55 26.64
CA PRO A 138 -4.35 4.88 26.79
C PRO A 138 -3.30 5.94 26.48
N VAL A 139 -3.72 6.96 25.73
CA VAL A 139 -2.86 8.11 25.49
C VAL A 139 -2.70 8.82 26.82
N THR A 140 -1.51 8.72 27.38
CA THR A 140 -1.20 9.43 28.61
C THR A 140 -0.99 10.89 28.23
N VAL A 141 -2.00 11.70 28.51
CA VAL A 141 -1.86 13.14 28.43
C VAL A 141 -1.17 13.57 29.69
N ALA A 142 0.09 13.86 29.58
CA ALA A 142 0.81 14.41 30.70
C ALA A 142 0.42 15.87 30.91
#